data_cecb96a0ac27d971eb1db53a31b5aad5
#
_entry.id   cecb96a0ac27d971eb1db53a31b5aad5
#
_cell.length_a   1.000
_cell.length_b   1.000
_cell.length_c   1.000
_cell.angle_alpha   90.00
_cell.angle_beta   90.00
_cell.angle_gamma   90.00
#
_symmetry.space_group_name_H-M   'P 1'
#
loop_
_entity.id
_entity.type
_entity.pdbx_description
1 polymer ?
#
loop_
_entity_poly.entity_id
_entity_poly.type
_entity_poly.pdbx_seq_one_letter_code
_entity_poly.pdbx_strand_id
1 'polypeptide(L)'
;MENASKALLISAGTLIAVMLIVLLNHLFGSASIVTKTYDDTMKTSEITKFNANFTKYQDPGINYDSTTDKADRQSATIYDVISIANFAYDYNSKVIDKPDENLDDQNVDPVIVRVDLLKSDGTMGIKNLQRSNMHEKYNSLLSNCYYTSNISPNANSIVTFTIKIESQNEAGRINHVTFTPDTPAVDAYIK
;
A
#
# COMPACT_ATOMS: atom_id res chain seq x y z
N MET A 1 44.41 24.09 58.07
CA MET A 1 43.70 24.65 56.87
C MET A 1 43.87 23.80 55.62
N GLU A 2 44.96 23.12 55.39
CA GLU A 2 45.22 22.29 54.22
C GLU A 2 44.26 21.12 54.04
N ASN A 3 43.88 20.42 55.10
CA ASN A 3 42.95 19.29 55.04
C ASN A 3 41.52 19.70 54.68
N ALA A 4 41.06 20.85 55.10
CA ALA A 4 39.74 21.37 54.74
C ALA A 4 39.64 21.77 53.27
N SER A 5 40.70 22.34 52.69
CA SER A 5 40.80 22.68 51.30
C SER A 5 40.80 21.42 50.41
N LYS A 6 41.55 20.37 50.80
CA LYS A 6 41.58 19.10 50.09
C LYS A 6 40.22 18.41 50.13
N ALA A 7 39.53 18.39 51.25
CA ALA A 7 38.19 17.82 51.38
C ALA A 7 37.16 18.55 50.52
N LEU A 8 37.26 19.87 50.41
CA LEU A 8 36.37 20.69 49.60
C LEU A 8 36.59 20.45 48.09
N LEU A 9 37.82 20.25 47.69
CA LEU A 9 38.19 19.96 46.31
C LEU A 9 37.69 18.57 45.86
N ILE A 10 37.79 17.57 46.75
CA ILE A 10 37.29 16.22 46.50
C ILE A 10 35.75 16.25 46.38
N SER A 11 35.06 16.94 47.31
CA SER A 11 33.59 17.02 47.24
C SER A 11 33.08 17.78 46.02
N ALA A 12 33.76 18.83 45.61
CA ALA A 12 33.43 19.55 44.38
C ALA A 12 33.62 18.67 43.13
N GLY A 13 34.71 17.89 43.08
CA GLY A 13 34.99 16.94 42.00
C GLY A 13 33.94 15.83 41.91
N THR A 14 33.54 15.25 43.04
CA THR A 14 32.48 14.23 43.06
C THR A 14 31.13 14.79 42.63
N LEU A 15 30.78 16.00 43.04
CA LEU A 15 29.52 16.65 42.64
C LEU A 15 29.49 16.86 41.11
N ILE A 16 30.57 17.36 40.52
CA ILE A 16 30.68 17.54 39.06
C ILE A 16 30.56 16.18 38.35
N ALA A 17 31.23 15.15 38.84
CA ALA A 17 31.17 13.82 38.25
C ALA A 17 29.72 13.26 38.25
N VAL A 18 29.00 13.39 39.38
CA VAL A 18 27.61 12.96 39.43
C VAL A 18 26.71 13.75 38.50
N MET A 19 26.88 15.09 38.45
CA MET A 19 26.13 15.92 37.48
C MET A 19 26.37 15.51 36.04
N LEU A 20 27.61 15.21 35.66
CA LEU A 20 27.93 14.73 34.32
C LEU A 20 27.26 13.40 34.00
N ILE A 21 27.26 12.44 34.93
CA ILE A 21 26.58 11.15 34.74
C ILE A 21 25.09 11.34 34.53
N VAL A 22 24.44 12.18 35.36
CA VAL A 22 23.00 12.49 35.21
C VAL A 22 22.69 13.13 33.86
N LEU A 23 23.53 14.08 33.43
CA LEU A 23 23.39 14.75 32.16
C LEU A 23 23.54 13.78 30.96
N LEU A 24 24.53 12.88 31.01
CA LEU A 24 24.74 11.85 30.01
C LEU A 24 23.55 10.89 29.93
N ASN A 25 23.04 10.42 31.07
CA ASN A 25 21.86 9.56 31.10
C ASN A 25 20.63 10.25 30.47
N HIS A 26 20.44 11.54 30.78
CA HIS A 26 19.34 12.30 30.15
C HIS A 26 19.51 12.47 28.65
N LEU A 27 20.73 12.76 28.19
CA LEU A 27 21.02 12.88 26.74
C LEU A 27 20.81 11.56 26.00
N PHE A 28 21.30 10.45 26.54
CA PHE A 28 21.11 9.12 25.93
C PHE A 28 19.64 8.70 25.90
N GLY A 29 18.89 8.97 26.97
CA GLY A 29 17.45 8.73 27.00
C GLY A 29 16.71 9.53 25.94
N SER A 30 17.01 10.82 25.81
CA SER A 30 16.41 11.70 24.80
C SER A 30 16.78 11.28 23.37
N ALA A 31 18.05 10.90 23.13
CA ALA A 31 18.50 10.41 21.83
C ALA A 31 17.78 9.13 21.40
N SER A 32 17.57 8.18 22.34
CA SER A 32 16.83 6.95 22.07
C SER A 32 15.37 7.20 21.64
N ILE A 33 14.71 8.15 22.31
CA ILE A 33 13.33 8.55 21.96
C ILE A 33 13.29 9.16 20.56
N VAL A 34 14.22 10.07 20.24
CA VAL A 34 14.29 10.72 18.92
C VAL A 34 14.51 9.68 17.82
N THR A 35 15.43 8.73 18.01
CA THR A 35 15.69 7.68 17.02
C THR A 35 14.46 6.82 16.80
N LYS A 36 13.77 6.39 17.85
CA LYS A 36 12.54 5.60 17.73
C LYS A 36 11.44 6.37 17.00
N THR A 37 11.23 7.64 17.35
CA THR A 37 10.23 8.50 16.68
C THR A 37 10.55 8.68 15.21
N TYR A 38 11.84 8.84 14.86
CA TYR A 38 12.29 8.94 13.47
C TYR A 38 11.99 7.65 12.69
N ASP A 39 12.33 6.48 13.24
CA ASP A 39 12.07 5.18 12.62
C ASP A 39 10.57 4.96 12.40
N ASP A 40 9.73 5.27 13.38
CA ASP A 40 8.28 5.14 13.28
C ASP A 40 7.70 6.09 12.21
N THR A 41 8.22 7.31 12.13
CA THR A 41 7.82 8.28 11.11
C THR A 41 8.23 7.82 9.71
N MET A 42 9.45 7.29 9.55
CA MET A 42 9.93 6.75 8.28
C MET A 42 9.06 5.58 7.82
N LYS A 43 8.78 4.60 8.69
CA LYS A 43 7.90 3.46 8.38
C LYS A 43 6.50 3.91 7.96
N THR A 44 5.91 4.86 8.69
CA THR A 44 4.60 5.42 8.36
C THR A 44 4.61 6.11 6.99
N SER A 45 5.66 6.87 6.68
CA SER A 45 5.83 7.52 5.38
C SER A 45 5.95 6.51 4.23
N GLU A 46 6.71 5.42 4.43
CA GLU A 46 6.85 4.34 3.44
C GLU A 46 5.53 3.63 3.18
N ILE A 47 4.77 3.30 4.24
CA ILE A 47 3.46 2.69 4.12
C ILE A 47 2.48 3.62 3.38
N THR A 48 2.49 4.90 3.71
CA THR A 48 1.64 5.90 3.04
C THR A 48 1.96 6.00 1.55
N LYS A 49 3.25 6.06 1.18
CA LYS A 49 3.68 6.07 -0.22
C LYS A 49 3.30 4.79 -0.95
N PHE A 50 3.45 3.64 -0.29
CA PHE A 50 3.04 2.36 -0.84
C PHE A 50 1.53 2.33 -1.10
N ASN A 51 0.72 2.68 -0.10
CA ASN A 51 -0.72 2.68 -0.19
C ASN A 51 -1.25 3.68 -1.23
N ALA A 52 -0.53 4.78 -1.47
CA ALA A 52 -0.90 5.78 -2.48
C ALA A 52 -1.02 5.21 -3.90
N ASN A 53 -0.31 4.10 -4.22
CA ASN A 53 -0.46 3.43 -5.51
C ASN A 53 -1.87 2.87 -5.73
N PHE A 54 -2.56 2.53 -4.66
CA PHE A 54 -3.91 1.98 -4.69
C PHE A 54 -4.97 3.05 -4.42
N THR A 55 -4.76 3.90 -3.41
CA THR A 55 -5.76 4.86 -2.94
C THR A 55 -6.01 6.02 -3.91
N LYS A 56 -5.09 6.29 -4.84
CA LYS A 56 -5.29 7.32 -5.87
C LYS A 56 -6.53 7.09 -6.76
N TYR A 57 -7.03 5.86 -6.82
CA TYR A 57 -8.23 5.49 -7.56
C TYR A 57 -9.46 5.30 -6.67
N GLN A 58 -9.30 5.43 -5.34
CA GLN A 58 -10.43 5.45 -4.43
C GLN A 58 -11.10 6.82 -4.46
N ASP A 59 -12.43 6.81 -4.39
CA ASP A 59 -13.22 8.02 -4.15
C ASP A 59 -12.77 8.64 -2.80
N PRO A 60 -12.40 9.92 -2.73
CA PRO A 60 -11.87 10.55 -1.52
C PRO A 60 -12.92 10.72 -0.41
N GLY A 61 -14.04 9.99 -0.41
CA GLY A 61 -15.00 9.93 0.71
C GLY A 61 -15.65 11.27 1.08
N ILE A 62 -15.54 12.28 0.23
CA ILE A 62 -16.16 13.58 0.43
C ILE A 62 -17.57 13.51 -0.14
N ASN A 63 -18.58 13.62 0.72
CA ASN A 63 -20.00 13.86 0.46
C ASN A 63 -20.36 13.95 -1.03
N TYR A 64 -20.55 12.80 -1.64
CA TYR A 64 -20.88 12.71 -3.04
C TYR A 64 -22.36 13.03 -3.20
N ASP A 65 -22.66 14.20 -3.70
CA ASP A 65 -23.98 14.48 -4.28
C ASP A 65 -24.10 13.69 -5.57
N SER A 66 -24.97 12.69 -5.58
CA SER A 66 -25.20 11.75 -6.68
C SER A 66 -25.70 12.42 -7.97
N THR A 67 -25.83 13.73 -7.99
CA THR A 67 -26.35 14.51 -9.12
C THR A 67 -25.29 15.22 -9.95
N THR A 68 -24.04 15.30 -9.47
CA THR A 68 -22.96 15.96 -10.21
C THR A 68 -21.94 14.96 -10.73
N ASP A 69 -21.85 14.92 -12.01
CA ASP A 69 -20.86 14.35 -12.95
C ASP A 69 -19.88 13.29 -12.42
N LYS A 70 -20.00 12.10 -13.01
CA LYS A 70 -19.00 11.00 -12.96
C LYS A 70 -17.61 11.39 -13.49
N ALA A 71 -17.40 12.64 -13.90
CA ALA A 71 -16.20 13.11 -14.58
C ALA A 71 -14.99 13.33 -13.66
N ASP A 72 -15.21 13.53 -12.35
CA ASP A 72 -14.13 13.81 -11.39
C ASP A 72 -13.62 12.58 -10.60
N ARG A 73 -14.17 11.39 -10.84
CA ARG A 73 -13.62 10.17 -10.29
C ARG A 73 -12.38 9.81 -11.08
N GLN A 74 -11.25 9.64 -10.42
CA GLN A 74 -10.11 8.93 -11.00
C GLN A 74 -10.48 7.44 -11.14
N SER A 75 -11.34 7.15 -12.11
CA SER A 75 -11.71 5.79 -12.46
C SER A 75 -10.49 5.10 -13.05
N ALA A 76 -10.12 3.94 -12.53
CA ALA A 76 -9.06 3.15 -13.10
C ALA A 76 -9.47 2.63 -14.47
N THR A 77 -8.53 2.64 -15.42
CA THR A 77 -8.67 1.95 -16.70
C THR A 77 -8.05 0.55 -16.60
N ILE A 78 -8.25 -0.30 -17.63
CA ILE A 78 -7.58 -1.61 -17.64
C ILE A 78 -6.05 -1.50 -17.63
N TYR A 79 -5.47 -0.42 -18.16
CA TYR A 79 -4.03 -0.15 -18.04
C TYR A 79 -3.60 0.07 -16.60
N ASP A 80 -4.43 0.76 -15.82
CA ASP A 80 -4.16 1.01 -14.40
C ASP A 80 -4.28 -0.28 -13.58
N VAL A 81 -5.29 -1.10 -13.88
CA VAL A 81 -5.47 -2.42 -13.25
C VAL A 81 -4.24 -3.31 -13.48
N ILE A 82 -3.75 -3.39 -14.72
CA ILE A 82 -2.55 -4.16 -15.06
C ILE A 82 -1.30 -3.55 -14.42
N SER A 83 -1.19 -2.23 -14.40
CA SER A 83 -0.06 -1.55 -13.75
C SER A 83 0.01 -1.86 -12.25
N ILE A 84 -1.14 -1.89 -11.58
CA ILE A 84 -1.22 -2.28 -10.16
C ILE A 84 -0.91 -3.76 -9.97
N ALA A 85 -1.37 -4.64 -10.87
CA ALA A 85 -1.02 -6.05 -10.82
C ALA A 85 0.49 -6.28 -10.98
N ASN A 86 1.14 -5.58 -11.92
CA ASN A 86 2.59 -5.62 -12.08
C ASN A 86 3.33 -5.06 -10.86
N PHE A 87 2.86 -3.94 -10.31
CA PHE A 87 3.42 -3.38 -9.08
C PHE A 87 3.33 -4.37 -7.90
N ALA A 88 2.19 -5.05 -7.76
CA ALA A 88 2.00 -6.06 -6.73
C ALA A 88 2.94 -7.26 -6.94
N TYR A 89 3.11 -7.73 -8.18
CA TYR A 89 4.05 -8.79 -8.52
C TYR A 89 5.50 -8.41 -8.18
N ASP A 90 5.94 -7.23 -8.62
CA ASP A 90 7.29 -6.72 -8.36
C ASP A 90 7.56 -6.55 -6.87
N TYR A 91 6.56 -6.10 -6.12
CA TYR A 91 6.66 -6.00 -4.66
C TYR A 91 6.78 -7.39 -4.03
N ASN A 92 5.88 -8.32 -4.35
CA ASN A 92 5.89 -9.67 -3.82
C ASN A 92 7.21 -10.40 -4.10
N SER A 93 7.76 -10.24 -5.31
CA SER A 93 9.03 -10.84 -5.72
C SER A 93 10.25 -10.31 -4.94
N LYS A 94 10.14 -9.14 -4.33
CA LYS A 94 11.20 -8.55 -3.49
C LYS A 94 11.12 -8.98 -2.03
N VAL A 95 9.93 -9.33 -1.56
CA VAL A 95 9.70 -9.63 -0.14
C VAL A 95 9.62 -11.12 0.15
N ILE A 96 9.33 -11.95 -0.85
CA ILE A 96 9.28 -13.41 -0.73
C ILE A 96 9.92 -14.09 -1.94
N ASP A 97 10.55 -15.24 -1.72
CA ASP A 97 11.26 -15.99 -2.76
C ASP A 97 10.32 -16.56 -3.84
N LYS A 98 9.07 -16.87 -3.49
CA LYS A 98 8.11 -17.54 -4.36
C LYS A 98 6.74 -16.85 -4.30
N PRO A 99 6.59 -15.72 -4.99
CA PRO A 99 5.41 -14.87 -4.89
C PRO A 99 4.11 -15.51 -5.41
N ASP A 100 4.22 -16.56 -6.22
CA ASP A 100 3.08 -17.26 -6.81
C ASP A 100 2.64 -18.50 -6.01
N GLU A 101 3.45 -18.96 -5.04
CA GLU A 101 3.10 -20.10 -4.20
C GLU A 101 2.02 -19.72 -3.16
N ASN A 102 1.08 -20.66 -2.92
CA ASN A 102 0.06 -20.56 -1.87
C ASN A 102 -0.89 -19.36 -1.97
N LEU A 103 -0.98 -18.69 -3.13
CA LEU A 103 -1.91 -17.57 -3.32
C LEU A 103 -3.39 -18.00 -3.27
N ASP A 104 -3.68 -19.28 -3.46
CA ASP A 104 -5.03 -19.82 -3.40
C ASP A 104 -5.42 -20.29 -1.99
N ASP A 105 -4.47 -20.32 -1.05
CA ASP A 105 -4.74 -20.63 0.36
C ASP A 105 -5.48 -19.47 1.04
N GLN A 106 -6.38 -19.78 1.96
CA GLN A 106 -7.07 -18.77 2.79
C GLN A 106 -6.12 -18.08 3.78
N ASN A 107 -4.98 -18.71 4.08
CA ASN A 107 -3.92 -18.20 4.97
C ASN A 107 -2.75 -17.58 4.17
N VAL A 108 -3.03 -16.82 3.13
CA VAL A 108 -2.01 -16.09 2.39
C VAL A 108 -1.23 -15.19 3.33
N ASP A 109 0.11 -15.22 3.22
CA ASP A 109 0.99 -14.35 3.99
C ASP A 109 0.52 -12.89 3.89
N PRO A 110 0.26 -12.21 5.01
CA PRO A 110 -0.24 -10.82 5.02
C PRO A 110 0.74 -9.82 4.42
N VAL A 111 1.97 -10.22 4.13
CA VAL A 111 2.97 -9.41 3.42
C VAL A 111 2.70 -9.37 1.93
N ILE A 112 2.08 -10.41 1.37
CA ILE A 112 1.77 -10.52 -0.06
C ILE A 112 0.64 -9.56 -0.44
N VAL A 113 0.81 -8.87 -1.55
CA VAL A 113 -0.25 -8.04 -2.16
C VAL A 113 -0.99 -8.87 -3.20
N ARG A 114 -2.32 -8.95 -3.04
CA ARG A 114 -3.23 -9.64 -3.95
C ARG A 114 -4.04 -8.65 -4.75
N VAL A 115 -4.19 -8.94 -6.04
CA VAL A 115 -5.02 -8.16 -6.96
C VAL A 115 -5.97 -9.10 -7.66
N ASP A 116 -7.27 -8.92 -7.45
CA ASP A 116 -8.31 -9.70 -8.10
C ASP A 116 -9.14 -8.81 -9.03
N LEU A 117 -9.57 -9.37 -10.16
CA LEU A 117 -10.45 -8.71 -11.11
C LEU A 117 -11.82 -9.41 -11.06
N LEU A 118 -12.83 -8.68 -10.62
CA LEU A 118 -14.21 -9.15 -10.54
C LEU A 118 -14.95 -8.86 -11.84
N LYS A 119 -16.09 -9.50 -12.03
CA LYS A 119 -17.08 -9.14 -13.03
C LYS A 119 -17.95 -7.99 -12.53
N SER A 120 -18.74 -7.39 -13.40
CA SER A 120 -19.62 -6.25 -13.08
C SER A 120 -20.66 -6.56 -12.01
N ASP A 121 -21.07 -7.83 -11.88
CA ASP A 121 -21.99 -8.32 -10.85
C ASP A 121 -21.30 -8.61 -9.50
N GLY A 122 -19.97 -8.36 -9.39
CA GLY A 122 -19.18 -8.61 -8.21
C GLY A 122 -18.75 -10.06 -8.02
N THR A 123 -19.11 -10.97 -8.95
CA THR A 123 -18.61 -12.35 -8.89
C THR A 123 -17.14 -12.42 -9.29
N MET A 124 -16.44 -13.47 -8.82
CA MET A 124 -15.02 -13.66 -9.12
C MET A 124 -14.81 -13.89 -10.62
N GLY A 125 -13.99 -13.06 -11.21
CA GLY A 125 -13.51 -13.20 -12.57
C GLY A 125 -12.10 -13.80 -12.59
N ILE A 126 -11.06 -12.96 -12.52
CA ILE A 126 -9.67 -13.40 -12.50
C ILE A 126 -9.12 -13.22 -11.08
N LYS A 127 -8.75 -14.34 -10.45
CA LYS A 127 -8.11 -14.36 -9.15
C LYS A 127 -6.60 -14.22 -9.29
N ASN A 128 -5.99 -13.45 -8.40
CA ASN A 128 -4.54 -13.25 -8.35
C ASN A 128 -3.95 -12.78 -9.69
N LEU A 129 -4.47 -11.66 -10.21
CA LEU A 129 -4.03 -11.07 -11.48
C LEU A 129 -2.53 -10.76 -11.50
N GLN A 130 -1.91 -10.56 -10.33
CA GLN A 130 -0.47 -10.31 -10.16
C GLN A 130 0.43 -11.54 -10.36
N ARG A 131 -0.09 -12.73 -10.63
CA ARG A 131 0.75 -13.92 -10.89
C ARG A 131 1.58 -13.77 -12.16
N SER A 132 2.77 -14.37 -12.16
CA SER A 132 3.67 -14.37 -13.31
C SER A 132 3.04 -14.94 -14.59
N ASN A 133 2.19 -15.97 -14.47
CA ASN A 133 1.50 -16.60 -15.60
C ASN A 133 0.34 -15.76 -16.16
N MET A 134 -0.05 -14.67 -15.52
CA MET A 134 -1.12 -13.78 -15.99
C MET A 134 -0.63 -12.77 -17.04
N HIS A 135 0.68 -12.57 -17.20
CA HIS A 135 1.23 -11.62 -18.18
C HIS A 135 0.77 -11.91 -19.61
N GLU A 136 0.58 -13.18 -19.99
CA GLU A 136 0.04 -13.54 -21.30
C GLU A 136 -1.40 -13.07 -21.51
N LYS A 137 -2.19 -12.99 -20.45
CA LYS A 137 -3.57 -12.50 -20.49
C LYS A 137 -3.67 -10.97 -20.61
N TYR A 138 -2.64 -10.23 -20.24
CA TYR A 138 -2.69 -8.76 -20.21
C TYR A 138 -2.99 -8.16 -21.59
N ASN A 139 -2.39 -8.69 -22.65
CA ASN A 139 -2.66 -8.23 -24.00
C ASN A 139 -4.12 -8.46 -24.43
N SER A 140 -4.69 -9.60 -24.04
CA SER A 140 -6.10 -9.90 -24.29
C SER A 140 -7.03 -8.97 -23.48
N LEU A 141 -6.72 -8.71 -22.22
CA LEU A 141 -7.47 -7.77 -21.40
C LEU A 141 -7.39 -6.34 -21.95
N LEU A 142 -6.19 -5.89 -22.33
CA LEU A 142 -5.98 -4.56 -22.92
C LEU A 142 -6.78 -4.37 -24.19
N SER A 143 -6.72 -5.34 -25.11
CA SER A 143 -7.38 -5.24 -26.41
C SER A 143 -8.91 -5.32 -26.33
N ASN A 144 -9.44 -6.04 -25.34
CA ASN A 144 -10.87 -6.31 -25.23
C ASN A 144 -11.60 -5.49 -24.16
N CYS A 145 -10.88 -4.98 -23.16
CA CYS A 145 -11.49 -4.29 -22.03
C CYS A 145 -11.22 -2.77 -22.01
N TYR A 146 -10.53 -2.22 -23.01
CA TYR A 146 -10.21 -0.79 -23.00
C TYR A 146 -11.36 0.07 -23.53
N TYR A 147 -11.90 -0.29 -24.71
CA TYR A 147 -13.02 0.42 -25.31
C TYR A 147 -14.27 -0.46 -25.44
N THR A 148 -15.40 0.10 -25.13
CA THR A 148 -16.70 -0.56 -25.38
C THR A 148 -16.99 -0.78 -26.85
N SER A 149 -16.31 -0.07 -27.77
CA SER A 149 -16.43 -0.25 -29.22
C SER A 149 -16.06 -1.66 -29.70
N ASN A 150 -15.18 -2.37 -28.97
CA ASN A 150 -14.86 -3.78 -29.25
C ASN A 150 -16.05 -4.71 -28.92
N ILE A 151 -17.01 -4.23 -28.13
CA ILE A 151 -18.13 -5.00 -27.58
C ILE A 151 -19.46 -4.49 -28.17
N SER A 152 -19.54 -3.19 -28.43
CA SER A 152 -20.69 -2.54 -29.08
C SER A 152 -20.18 -1.51 -30.12
N PRO A 153 -20.44 -1.73 -31.42
CA PRO A 153 -19.90 -0.86 -32.48
C PRO A 153 -20.30 0.61 -32.38
N ASN A 154 -21.35 0.91 -31.63
CA ASN A 154 -21.90 2.26 -31.47
C ASN A 154 -21.46 2.94 -30.15
N ALA A 155 -20.68 2.28 -29.33
CA ALA A 155 -20.21 2.80 -28.04
C ALA A 155 -18.69 2.93 -28.05
N ASN A 156 -18.20 4.17 -28.11
CA ASN A 156 -16.77 4.48 -28.09
C ASN A 156 -16.36 5.15 -26.76
N SER A 157 -16.71 4.51 -25.65
CA SER A 157 -16.34 4.98 -24.31
C SER A 157 -15.28 4.07 -23.69
N ILE A 158 -14.39 4.67 -22.90
CA ILE A 158 -13.39 3.94 -22.14
C ILE A 158 -14.09 3.17 -21.03
N VAL A 159 -13.76 1.91 -20.87
CA VAL A 159 -14.24 1.10 -19.73
C VAL A 159 -13.48 1.51 -18.49
N THR A 160 -14.23 1.82 -17.45
CA THR A 160 -13.71 2.19 -16.15
C THR A 160 -13.90 1.07 -15.14
N PHE A 161 -13.02 1.05 -14.13
CA PHE A 161 -13.01 0.07 -13.06
C PHE A 161 -13.00 0.76 -11.72
N THR A 162 -13.85 0.31 -10.82
CA THR A 162 -13.87 0.73 -9.42
C THR A 162 -12.91 -0.15 -8.63
N ILE A 163 -12.03 0.46 -7.84
CA ILE A 163 -11.14 -0.24 -6.91
C ILE A 163 -11.79 -0.33 -5.53
N LYS A 164 -11.70 -1.51 -4.90
CA LYS A 164 -12.04 -1.73 -3.51
C LYS A 164 -10.85 -2.31 -2.77
N ILE A 165 -10.50 -1.72 -1.63
CA ILE A 165 -9.51 -2.26 -0.71
C ILE A 165 -10.22 -3.25 0.20
N GLU A 166 -9.87 -4.53 0.10
CA GLU A 166 -10.49 -5.61 0.86
C GLU A 166 -9.83 -5.80 2.23
N SER A 167 -8.49 -5.64 2.29
CA SER A 167 -7.76 -5.79 3.55
C SER A 167 -6.44 -5.02 3.58
N GLN A 168 -5.97 -4.82 4.81
CA GLN A 168 -4.65 -4.29 5.15
C GLN A 168 -3.99 -5.22 6.16
N ASN A 169 -2.66 -5.29 6.14
CA ASN A 169 -1.92 -6.03 7.16
C ASN A 169 -1.82 -5.23 8.47
N GLU A 170 -1.25 -5.85 9.51
CA GLU A 170 -1.10 -5.24 10.85
C GLU A 170 -0.33 -3.91 10.84
N ALA A 171 0.55 -3.71 9.89
CA ALA A 171 1.29 -2.45 9.72
C ALA A 171 0.47 -1.36 9.00
N GLY A 172 -0.78 -1.64 8.56
CA GLY A 172 -1.61 -0.71 7.80
C GLY A 172 -1.30 -0.65 6.30
N ARG A 173 -0.47 -1.58 5.79
CA ARG A 173 -0.18 -1.70 4.36
C ARG A 173 -1.29 -2.47 3.66
N ILE A 174 -1.79 -1.94 2.53
CA ILE A 174 -2.78 -2.61 1.70
C ILE A 174 -2.18 -3.91 1.16
N ASN A 175 -2.90 -5.02 1.38
CA ASN A 175 -2.48 -6.36 0.95
C ASN A 175 -3.52 -7.09 0.09
N HIS A 176 -4.74 -6.58 -0.06
CA HIS A 176 -5.71 -7.14 -0.98
C HIS A 176 -6.59 -6.05 -1.58
N VAL A 177 -6.64 -6.02 -2.91
CA VAL A 177 -7.49 -5.12 -3.67
C VAL A 177 -8.27 -5.88 -4.73
N THR A 178 -9.49 -5.43 -4.99
CA THR A 178 -10.35 -5.94 -6.05
C THR A 178 -10.71 -4.81 -7.01
N PHE A 179 -10.82 -5.15 -8.29
CA PHE A 179 -11.30 -4.25 -9.32
C PHE A 179 -12.60 -4.80 -9.91
N THR A 180 -13.59 -3.93 -10.08
CA THR A 180 -14.88 -4.26 -10.67
C THR A 180 -15.14 -3.31 -11.83
N PRO A 181 -15.44 -3.81 -13.05
CA PRO A 181 -15.77 -2.94 -14.17
C PRO A 181 -17.13 -2.27 -13.97
N ASP A 182 -17.26 -1.04 -14.41
CA ASP A 182 -18.52 -0.27 -14.32
C ASP A 182 -19.54 -0.69 -15.39
N THR A 183 -19.18 -1.63 -16.28
CA THR A 183 -20.05 -2.14 -17.33
C THR A 183 -19.95 -3.66 -17.49
N PRO A 184 -21.08 -4.38 -17.60
CA PRO A 184 -21.09 -5.82 -17.83
C PRO A 184 -20.55 -6.23 -19.20
N ALA A 185 -20.39 -5.27 -20.11
CA ALA A 185 -19.94 -5.53 -21.47
C ALA A 185 -18.58 -6.24 -21.57
N VAL A 186 -17.73 -6.12 -20.54
CA VAL A 186 -16.40 -6.74 -20.48
C VAL A 186 -16.35 -8.07 -19.74
N ASP A 187 -17.43 -8.49 -19.08
CA ASP A 187 -17.45 -9.70 -18.24
C ASP A 187 -17.09 -10.99 -19.01
N ALA A 188 -17.37 -11.02 -20.32
CA ALA A 188 -17.01 -12.13 -21.19
C ALA A 188 -15.50 -12.35 -21.31
N TYR A 189 -14.70 -11.30 -21.11
CA TYR A 189 -13.24 -11.30 -21.22
C TYR A 189 -12.52 -11.45 -19.88
N ILE A 190 -13.26 -11.34 -18.80
CA ILE A 190 -12.78 -11.52 -17.43
C ILE A 190 -13.07 -12.96 -16.99
N LYS A 191 -12.15 -13.89 -17.37
CA LYS A 191 -12.29 -15.34 -17.10
C LYS A 191 -10.99 -15.94 -16.60
#